data_c58aeb656452e350ab7cd16e9cd6fbf3
#
_entry.id   c58aeb656452e350ab7cd16e9cd6fbf3
#
_cell.length_a   1.000
_cell.length_b   1.000
_cell.length_c   1.000
_cell.angle_alpha   90.00
_cell.angle_beta   90.00
_cell.angle_gamma   90.00
#
_symmetry.space_group_name_H-M   'P 1'
#
loop_
_entity.id
_entity.type
_entity.pdbx_description
1 polymer ?
#
loop_
_entity_poly.entity_id
_entity_poly.type
_entity_poly.pdbx_seq_one_letter_code
_entity_poly.pdbx_strand_id
1 'polypeptide(L)'
;MTDLRRLRHEYAARGLELDEPPVPPMSLFRRWLHEALEAGLGEPNAMIVSTVSAQGAPSSRTVLLKGLVDDEEQQGFVFYTNHDSRKGRELACEPRCALLFPWHDLERQVRVEGVAELLPRPEVEDYFAERPRGSQLGAHASAQSRPIEDRARLEAAYADAEARFAGREVPPPERW
;
A
#
# COMPACT_ATOMS: atom_id res chain seq x y z
N MET A 1 18.77 25.88 -13.52
CA MET A 1 18.38 24.47 -13.75
C MET A 1 19.32 23.60 -12.92
N THR A 2 18.81 22.78 -12.03
CA THR A 2 19.63 21.94 -11.14
C THR A 2 20.30 20.84 -11.96
N ASP A 3 21.62 20.67 -11.83
CA ASP A 3 22.36 19.58 -12.48
C ASP A 3 22.17 18.29 -11.68
N LEU A 4 21.20 17.45 -12.08
CA LEU A 4 20.84 16.20 -11.42
C LEU A 4 22.00 15.20 -11.36
N ARG A 5 23.01 15.31 -12.26
CA ARG A 5 24.19 14.43 -12.26
C ARG A 5 25.09 14.63 -11.05
N ARG A 6 24.95 15.77 -10.37
CA ARG A 6 25.71 16.11 -9.15
C ARG A 6 25.02 15.68 -7.86
N LEU A 7 23.77 15.19 -7.93
CA LEU A 7 23.05 14.65 -6.79
C LEU A 7 23.57 13.22 -6.49
N ARG A 8 24.71 13.15 -5.82
CA ARG A 8 25.36 11.89 -5.42
C ARG A 8 25.67 11.96 -3.94
N HIS A 9 25.45 10.84 -3.27
CA HIS A 9 25.88 10.60 -1.90
C HIS A 9 26.84 9.41 -1.88
N GLU A 10 27.81 9.43 -0.97
CA GLU A 10 28.53 8.22 -0.63
C GLU A 10 27.65 7.38 0.28
N TYR A 11 27.40 6.15 -0.13
CA TYR A 11 26.66 5.18 0.68
C TYR A 11 27.60 4.64 1.76
N ALA A 12 27.29 4.94 3.03
CA ALA A 12 28.15 4.62 4.18
C ALA A 12 27.46 3.70 5.20
N ALA A 13 26.24 3.22 4.89
CA ALA A 13 25.54 2.29 5.77
C ALA A 13 26.30 0.97 5.89
N ARG A 14 26.06 0.28 7.00
CA ARG A 14 26.57 -1.08 7.18
C ARG A 14 26.04 -1.97 6.06
N GLY A 15 26.93 -2.67 5.37
CA GLY A 15 26.57 -3.66 4.36
C GLY A 15 25.65 -4.75 4.93
N LEU A 16 25.05 -5.54 4.07
CA LEU A 16 24.32 -6.74 4.46
C LEU A 16 25.34 -7.81 4.87
N GLU A 17 25.45 -8.06 6.17
CA GLU A 17 26.17 -9.23 6.67
C GLU A 17 25.21 -10.43 6.58
N LEU A 18 25.67 -11.50 5.95
CA LEU A 18 24.89 -12.74 5.88
C LEU A 18 25.14 -13.52 7.18
N ASP A 19 24.06 -13.71 7.92
CA ASP A 19 24.06 -14.59 9.09
C ASP A 19 24.25 -16.06 8.64
N GLU A 20 24.94 -16.85 9.44
CA GLU A 20 25.02 -18.30 9.26
C GLU A 20 24.39 -18.98 10.50
N PRO A 21 23.28 -19.76 10.31
CA PRO A 21 22.55 -20.02 9.06
C PRO A 21 21.83 -18.80 8.48
N PRO A 22 21.53 -18.78 7.18
CA PRO A 22 20.83 -17.66 6.53
C PRO A 22 19.49 -17.38 7.20
N VAL A 23 19.21 -16.11 7.49
CA VAL A 23 17.91 -15.67 8.02
C VAL A 23 16.85 -15.77 6.91
N PRO A 24 15.68 -16.38 7.17
CA PRO A 24 14.59 -16.40 6.21
C PRO A 24 14.20 -14.99 5.75
N PRO A 25 13.86 -14.78 4.45
CA PRO A 25 13.59 -13.45 3.90
C PRO A 25 12.52 -12.66 4.66
N MET A 26 11.42 -13.31 5.10
CA MET A 26 10.38 -12.65 5.87
C MET A 26 10.85 -12.23 7.26
N SER A 27 11.70 -13.00 7.91
CA SER A 27 12.30 -12.63 9.19
C SER A 27 13.25 -11.44 9.03
N LEU A 28 14.03 -11.41 7.94
CA LEU A 28 14.89 -10.26 7.62
C LEU A 28 14.05 -9.02 7.31
N PHE A 29 12.97 -9.14 6.55
CA PHE A 29 12.04 -8.06 6.27
C PHE A 29 11.45 -7.48 7.57
N ARG A 30 10.96 -8.33 8.48
CA ARG A 30 10.42 -7.90 9.79
C ARG A 30 11.46 -7.11 10.60
N ARG A 31 12.69 -7.62 10.65
CA ARG A 31 13.81 -6.94 11.33
C ARG A 31 14.06 -5.56 10.73
N TRP A 32 14.14 -5.45 9.41
CA TRP A 32 14.40 -4.19 8.73
C TRP A 32 13.23 -3.20 8.82
N LEU A 33 12.00 -3.67 8.78
CA LEU A 33 10.82 -2.83 9.03
C LEU A 33 10.83 -2.27 10.46
N HIS A 34 11.20 -3.09 11.44
CA HIS A 34 11.34 -2.66 12.83
C HIS A 34 12.44 -1.60 12.98
N GLU A 35 13.60 -1.82 12.39
CA GLU A 35 14.69 -0.83 12.36
C GLU A 35 14.27 0.48 11.68
N ALA A 36 13.45 0.42 10.63
CA ALA A 36 12.92 1.60 9.97
C ALA A 36 11.92 2.38 10.86
N LEU A 37 11.12 1.67 11.65
CA LEU A 37 10.24 2.26 12.67
C LEU A 37 11.05 2.94 13.78
N GLU A 38 12.04 2.25 14.32
CA GLU A 38 12.92 2.79 15.38
C GLU A 38 13.75 4.00 14.91
N ALA A 39 14.18 4.01 13.67
CA ALA A 39 14.88 5.13 13.05
C ALA A 39 13.96 6.34 12.78
N GLY A 40 12.66 6.22 13.02
CA GLY A 40 11.70 7.31 12.85
C GLY A 40 11.46 7.72 11.40
N LEU A 41 11.60 6.80 10.44
CA LEU A 41 11.27 7.09 9.05
C LEU A 41 9.80 7.51 8.93
N GLY A 42 9.54 8.52 8.11
CA GLY A 42 8.16 8.89 7.77
C GLY A 42 7.48 7.76 6.97
N GLU A 43 6.44 7.16 7.52
CA GLU A 43 5.67 6.08 6.91
C GLU A 43 6.53 4.87 6.44
N PRO A 44 7.27 4.19 7.35
CA PRO A 44 8.14 3.08 6.98
C PRO A 44 7.40 1.89 6.37
N ASN A 45 6.08 1.81 6.55
CA ASN A 45 5.19 0.85 5.93
C ASN A 45 4.65 1.30 4.56
N ALA A 46 5.05 2.48 4.06
CA ALA A 46 4.73 2.88 2.69
C ALA A 46 5.51 2.02 1.69
N MET A 47 4.80 1.53 0.69
CA MET A 47 5.39 0.75 -0.40
C MET A 47 4.83 1.18 -1.75
N ILE A 48 5.61 1.00 -2.79
CA ILE A 48 5.16 1.22 -4.16
C ILE A 48 4.66 -0.11 -4.71
N VAL A 49 3.37 -0.16 -5.09
CA VAL A 49 2.84 -1.31 -5.83
C VAL A 49 2.82 -0.99 -7.32
N SER A 50 3.44 -1.86 -8.10
CA SER A 50 3.47 -1.80 -9.57
C SER A 50 2.56 -2.87 -10.15
N THR A 51 1.69 -2.46 -11.05
CA THR A 51 0.68 -3.30 -11.71
C THR A 51 0.72 -3.09 -13.21
N VAL A 52 0.10 -3.98 -13.97
CA VAL A 52 0.11 -3.94 -15.44
C VAL A 52 -1.33 -3.95 -15.95
N SER A 53 -1.64 -3.09 -16.90
CA SER A 53 -2.94 -3.09 -17.56
C SER A 53 -3.10 -4.28 -18.51
N ALA A 54 -4.33 -4.56 -18.93
CA ALA A 54 -4.62 -5.61 -19.94
C ALA A 54 -3.87 -5.40 -21.27
N GLN A 55 -3.40 -4.17 -21.55
CA GLN A 55 -2.60 -3.82 -22.73
C GLN A 55 -1.09 -3.88 -22.48
N GLY A 56 -0.66 -4.36 -21.31
CA GLY A 56 0.75 -4.47 -20.97
C GLY A 56 1.39 -3.17 -20.46
N ALA A 57 0.62 -2.10 -20.27
CA ALA A 57 1.16 -0.82 -19.77
C ALA A 57 1.35 -0.88 -18.25
N PRO A 58 2.58 -0.69 -17.72
CA PRO A 58 2.84 -0.67 -16.29
C PRO A 58 2.37 0.64 -15.65
N SER A 59 2.01 0.58 -14.39
CA SER A 59 1.71 1.75 -13.58
C SER A 59 2.07 1.50 -12.12
N SER A 60 2.47 2.56 -11.39
CA SER A 60 2.90 2.45 -9.99
C SER A 60 2.25 3.53 -9.14
N ARG A 61 2.05 3.24 -7.85
CA ARG A 61 1.55 4.17 -6.83
C ARG A 61 1.97 3.71 -5.45
N THR A 62 2.00 4.63 -4.51
CA THR A 62 2.21 4.31 -3.11
C THR A 62 0.94 3.74 -2.50
N VAL A 63 1.10 2.70 -1.70
CA VAL A 63 0.10 2.13 -0.78
C VAL A 63 0.76 1.83 0.55
N LEU A 64 -0.02 1.50 1.58
CA LEU A 64 0.51 1.17 2.89
C LEU A 64 0.40 -0.33 3.16
N LEU A 65 1.50 -0.94 3.57
CA LEU A 65 1.50 -2.27 4.16
C LEU A 65 0.66 -2.25 5.44
N LYS A 66 -0.25 -3.20 5.58
CA LYS A 66 -1.17 -3.31 6.72
C LYS A 66 -1.09 -4.65 7.46
N GLY A 67 -0.44 -5.63 6.88
CA GLY A 67 -0.23 -6.93 7.50
C GLY A 67 0.80 -7.76 6.75
N LEU A 68 1.25 -8.80 7.40
CA LEU A 68 2.10 -9.85 6.83
C LEU A 68 1.43 -11.20 7.10
N VAL A 69 1.29 -11.99 6.07
CA VAL A 69 1.01 -13.42 6.17
C VAL A 69 2.35 -14.13 6.18
N ASP A 70 2.60 -15.00 7.13
CA ASP A 70 3.87 -15.72 7.27
C ASP A 70 3.61 -17.01 8.04
N ASP A 71 3.00 -17.95 7.37
CA ASP A 71 2.73 -19.29 7.86
C ASP A 71 3.48 -20.35 7.03
N GLU A 72 3.27 -21.62 7.30
CA GLU A 72 3.97 -22.72 6.64
C GLU A 72 3.58 -22.86 5.15
N GLU A 73 2.38 -22.43 4.79
CA GLU A 73 1.83 -22.63 3.44
C GLU A 73 1.98 -21.38 2.58
N GLN A 74 1.97 -20.18 3.20
CA GLN A 74 1.89 -18.93 2.47
C GLN A 74 2.71 -17.81 3.13
N GLN A 75 3.36 -17.01 2.28
CA GLN A 75 3.97 -15.74 2.67
C GLN A 75 3.38 -14.61 1.85
N GLY A 76 2.98 -13.51 2.52
CA GLY A 76 2.30 -12.42 1.82
C GLY A 76 2.41 -11.07 2.52
N PHE A 77 2.14 -10.03 1.72
CA PHE A 77 2.12 -8.63 2.13
C PHE A 77 0.72 -8.06 1.92
N VAL A 78 0.05 -7.68 3.01
CA VAL A 78 -1.34 -7.26 2.97
C VAL A 78 -1.45 -5.75 2.77
N PHE A 79 -2.25 -5.33 1.81
CA PHE A 79 -2.68 -3.93 1.64
C PHE A 79 -4.14 -3.86 1.21
N TYR A 80 -4.79 -2.76 1.55
CA TYR A 80 -6.21 -2.55 1.22
C TYR A 80 -6.37 -1.47 0.16
N THR A 81 -7.28 -1.68 -0.76
CA THR A 81 -7.55 -0.74 -1.86
C THR A 81 -8.96 -0.91 -2.39
N ASN A 82 -9.47 0.13 -3.09
CA ASN A 82 -10.71 0.05 -3.83
C ASN A 82 -10.51 -0.79 -5.10
N HIS A 83 -11.33 -1.82 -5.29
CA HIS A 83 -11.28 -2.73 -6.46
C HIS A 83 -11.61 -2.01 -7.76
N ASP A 84 -12.43 -0.95 -7.74
CA ASP A 84 -12.75 -0.13 -8.91
C ASP A 84 -11.66 0.92 -9.24
N SER A 85 -10.63 1.03 -8.41
CA SER A 85 -9.46 1.87 -8.73
C SER A 85 -8.70 1.33 -9.93
N ARG A 86 -7.80 2.15 -10.51
CA ARG A 86 -6.96 1.70 -11.62
C ARG A 86 -6.18 0.44 -11.24
N LYS A 87 -5.51 0.43 -10.08
CA LYS A 87 -4.75 -0.73 -9.62
C LYS A 87 -5.63 -1.95 -9.34
N GLY A 88 -6.83 -1.76 -8.77
CA GLY A 88 -7.76 -2.85 -8.51
C GLY A 88 -8.20 -3.54 -9.82
N ARG A 89 -8.56 -2.76 -10.83
CA ARG A 89 -8.91 -3.31 -12.14
C ARG A 89 -7.72 -3.96 -12.85
N GLU A 90 -6.51 -3.39 -12.73
CA GLU A 90 -5.29 -3.97 -13.29
C GLU A 90 -5.00 -5.32 -12.64
N LEU A 91 -5.05 -5.44 -11.30
CA LEU A 91 -4.84 -6.69 -10.57
C LEU A 91 -5.93 -7.74 -10.84
N ALA A 92 -7.16 -7.32 -11.09
CA ALA A 92 -8.23 -8.26 -11.49
C ALA A 92 -8.00 -8.88 -12.87
N CYS A 93 -7.32 -8.17 -13.79
CA CYS A 93 -6.98 -8.66 -15.12
C CYS A 93 -5.62 -9.40 -15.15
N GLU A 94 -4.63 -8.89 -14.44
CA GLU A 94 -3.29 -9.41 -14.34
C GLU A 94 -2.83 -9.33 -12.86
N PRO A 95 -2.94 -10.42 -12.11
CA PRO A 95 -2.68 -10.38 -10.67
C PRO A 95 -1.18 -10.33 -10.32
N ARG A 96 -0.28 -10.56 -11.27
CA ARG A 96 1.16 -10.41 -11.02
C ARG A 96 1.51 -8.96 -10.75
N CYS A 97 2.25 -8.72 -9.68
CA CYS A 97 2.64 -7.38 -9.27
C CYS A 97 4.01 -7.38 -8.61
N ALA A 98 4.55 -6.18 -8.43
CA ALA A 98 5.76 -5.99 -7.67
C ALA A 98 5.55 -4.94 -6.58
N LEU A 99 6.18 -5.15 -5.43
CA LEU A 99 6.23 -4.21 -4.33
C LEU A 99 7.65 -3.71 -4.16
N LEU A 100 7.81 -2.44 -3.78
CA LEU A 100 9.10 -1.85 -3.45
C LEU A 100 8.96 -1.03 -2.17
N PHE A 101 9.80 -1.31 -1.18
CA PHE A 101 9.97 -0.53 0.05
C PHE A 101 11.27 0.28 -0.07
N PRO A 102 11.21 1.59 -0.36
CA PRO A 102 12.39 2.42 -0.56
C PRO A 102 12.80 3.13 0.73
N TRP A 103 13.49 2.45 1.62
CA TRP A 103 14.00 3.03 2.88
C TRP A 103 15.32 3.78 2.63
N HIS A 104 15.23 4.93 1.93
CA HIS A 104 16.39 5.69 1.47
C HIS A 104 17.30 6.14 2.61
N ASP A 105 16.73 6.58 3.74
CA ASP A 105 17.50 7.05 4.89
C ASP A 105 18.32 5.94 5.57
N LEU A 106 17.94 4.69 5.34
CA LEU A 106 18.67 3.51 5.78
C LEU A 106 19.54 2.90 4.68
N GLU A 107 19.60 3.53 3.52
CA GLU A 107 20.28 3.00 2.31
C GLU A 107 19.85 1.57 1.95
N ARG A 108 18.57 1.26 2.18
CA ARG A 108 17.97 -0.05 1.95
C ARG A 108 16.78 0.02 1.03
N GLN A 109 16.59 -1.05 0.29
CA GLN A 109 15.34 -1.32 -0.41
C GLN A 109 14.99 -2.79 -0.33
N VAL A 110 13.69 -3.08 -0.25
CA VAL A 110 13.17 -4.44 -0.39
C VAL A 110 12.25 -4.49 -1.59
N ARG A 111 12.46 -5.45 -2.45
CA ARG A 111 11.63 -5.71 -3.62
C ARG A 111 10.98 -7.07 -3.48
N VAL A 112 9.69 -7.14 -3.75
CA VAL A 112 8.89 -8.37 -3.71
C VAL A 112 8.17 -8.52 -5.03
N GLU A 113 8.18 -9.69 -5.60
CA GLU A 113 7.41 -10.06 -6.79
C GLU A 113 6.47 -11.20 -6.41
N GLY A 114 5.21 -11.11 -6.85
CA GLY A 114 4.21 -12.10 -6.46
C GLY A 114 2.89 -11.95 -7.21
N VAL A 115 1.93 -12.69 -6.74
CA VAL A 115 0.56 -12.73 -7.26
C VAL A 115 -0.37 -12.15 -6.20
N ALA A 116 -1.23 -11.22 -6.59
CA ALA A 116 -2.21 -10.63 -5.69
C ALA A 116 -3.46 -11.53 -5.61
N GLU A 117 -3.92 -11.74 -4.39
CA GLU A 117 -5.14 -12.46 -4.08
C GLU A 117 -6.07 -11.60 -3.23
N LEU A 118 -7.37 -11.85 -3.32
CA LEU A 118 -8.34 -11.14 -2.51
C LEU A 118 -8.40 -11.74 -1.11
N LEU A 119 -8.41 -10.86 -0.10
CA LEU A 119 -8.66 -11.28 1.28
C LEU A 119 -10.13 -11.67 1.47
N PRO A 120 -10.42 -12.56 2.42
CA PRO A 120 -11.77 -12.87 2.86
C PRO A 120 -12.52 -11.60 3.29
N ARG A 121 -13.80 -11.49 2.91
CA ARG A 121 -14.62 -10.30 3.22
C ARG A 121 -14.66 -9.93 4.71
N PRO A 122 -14.74 -10.86 5.67
CA PRO A 122 -14.69 -10.54 7.10
C PRO A 122 -13.43 -9.77 7.50
N GLU A 123 -12.24 -10.18 7.03
CA GLU A 123 -10.98 -9.49 7.33
C GLU A 123 -10.96 -8.05 6.78
N VAL A 124 -11.58 -7.85 5.62
CA VAL A 124 -11.73 -6.53 5.02
C VAL A 124 -12.66 -5.64 5.86
N GLU A 125 -13.74 -6.19 6.38
CA GLU A 125 -14.72 -5.51 7.24
C GLU A 125 -14.10 -5.12 8.58
N ASP A 126 -13.37 -6.03 9.22
CA ASP A 126 -12.65 -5.79 10.47
C ASP A 126 -11.64 -4.65 10.30
N TYR A 127 -10.77 -4.73 9.29
CA TYR A 127 -9.82 -3.65 9.02
C TYR A 127 -10.52 -2.32 8.69
N PHE A 128 -11.62 -2.35 7.92
CA PHE A 128 -12.33 -1.13 7.56
C PHE A 128 -12.92 -0.44 8.78
N ALA A 129 -13.43 -1.19 9.75
CA ALA A 129 -13.97 -0.68 11.00
C ALA A 129 -12.92 0.06 11.85
N GLU A 130 -11.66 -0.37 11.82
CA GLU A 130 -10.54 0.27 12.53
C GLU A 130 -10.09 1.60 11.91
N ARG A 131 -10.50 1.89 10.66
CA ARG A 131 -10.08 3.12 9.99
C ARG A 131 -10.70 4.35 10.62
N PRO A 132 -9.99 5.49 10.65
CA PRO A 132 -10.58 6.76 11.05
C PRO A 132 -11.86 7.05 10.25
N ARG A 133 -12.91 7.54 10.92
CA ARG A 133 -14.22 7.80 10.31
C ARG A 133 -14.14 8.61 9.02
N GLY A 134 -13.30 9.66 8.98
CA GLY A 134 -13.10 10.46 7.76
C GLY A 134 -12.56 9.62 6.59
N SER A 135 -11.70 8.63 6.86
CA SER A 135 -11.20 7.71 5.84
C SER A 135 -12.25 6.70 5.39
N GLN A 136 -13.15 6.29 6.30
CA GLN A 136 -14.31 5.45 5.94
C GLN A 136 -15.28 6.20 5.03
N LEU A 137 -15.65 7.43 5.39
CA LEU A 137 -16.51 8.30 4.56
C LEU A 137 -15.89 8.59 3.20
N GLY A 138 -14.58 8.85 3.16
CA GLY A 138 -13.84 9.07 1.93
C GLY A 138 -13.89 7.90 0.95
N ALA A 139 -13.97 6.67 1.45
CA ALA A 139 -14.12 5.49 0.60
C ALA A 139 -15.50 5.46 -0.11
N HIS A 140 -16.53 6.07 0.46
CA HIS A 140 -17.84 6.23 -0.17
C HIS A 140 -17.94 7.47 -1.06
N ALA A 141 -17.25 8.56 -0.68
CA ALA A 141 -17.34 9.83 -1.40
C ALA A 141 -16.52 9.85 -2.69
N SER A 142 -15.46 9.04 -2.80
CA SER A 142 -14.50 9.12 -3.90
C SER A 142 -14.50 7.86 -4.76
N ALA A 143 -14.76 8.03 -6.06
CA ALA A 143 -14.50 7.02 -7.08
C ALA A 143 -13.00 7.00 -7.40
N GLN A 144 -12.20 6.27 -6.64
CA GLN A 144 -10.74 6.28 -6.73
C GLN A 144 -10.21 6.05 -8.15
N SER A 145 -9.21 6.83 -8.55
CA SER A 145 -8.57 6.82 -9.89
C SER A 145 -9.49 7.28 -11.03
N ARG A 146 -10.56 7.99 -10.75
CA ARG A 146 -11.40 8.65 -11.75
C ARG A 146 -11.28 10.16 -11.63
N PRO A 147 -11.30 10.91 -12.74
CA PRO A 147 -11.41 12.36 -12.68
C PRO A 147 -12.67 12.79 -11.92
N ILE A 148 -12.56 13.86 -11.17
CA ILE A 148 -13.68 14.57 -10.57
C ILE A 148 -13.73 15.97 -11.16
N GLU A 149 -14.92 16.53 -11.31
CA GLU A 149 -15.14 17.80 -11.99
C GLU A 149 -14.39 18.94 -11.29
N ASP A 150 -14.58 19.05 -9.98
CA ASP A 150 -13.91 20.04 -9.15
C ASP A 150 -13.88 19.63 -7.67
N ARG A 151 -13.30 20.50 -6.84
CA ARG A 151 -13.22 20.32 -5.40
C ARG A 151 -14.60 20.40 -4.72
N ALA A 152 -15.48 21.28 -5.18
CA ALA A 152 -16.81 21.45 -4.61
C ALA A 152 -17.65 20.16 -4.77
N ARG A 153 -17.49 19.48 -5.91
CA ARG A 153 -18.13 18.18 -6.15
C ARG A 153 -17.64 17.10 -5.19
N LEU A 154 -16.35 17.09 -4.86
CA LEU A 154 -15.77 16.17 -3.87
C LEU A 154 -16.31 16.49 -2.46
N GLU A 155 -16.34 17.75 -2.08
CA GLU A 155 -16.85 18.20 -0.77
C GLU A 155 -18.34 17.87 -0.61
N ALA A 156 -19.15 18.04 -1.66
CA ALA A 156 -20.54 17.64 -1.66
C ALA A 156 -20.70 16.12 -1.47
N ALA A 157 -19.91 15.31 -2.17
CA ALA A 157 -19.94 13.85 -2.01
C ALA A 157 -19.53 13.39 -0.60
N TYR A 158 -18.60 14.10 0.04
CA TYR A 158 -18.26 13.88 1.45
C TYR A 158 -19.41 14.22 2.38
N ALA A 159 -20.08 15.38 2.19
CA ALA A 159 -21.23 15.78 2.99
C ALA A 159 -22.40 14.80 2.85
N ASP A 160 -22.65 14.30 1.63
CA ASP A 160 -23.68 13.29 1.36
C ASP A 160 -23.34 11.97 2.08
N ALA A 161 -22.09 11.53 2.05
CA ALA A 161 -21.65 10.35 2.79
C ALA A 161 -21.78 10.53 4.30
N GLU A 162 -21.43 11.68 4.83
CA GLU A 162 -21.56 12.01 6.25
C GLU A 162 -23.04 12.03 6.70
N ALA A 163 -23.90 12.66 5.93
CA ALA A 163 -25.33 12.66 6.19
C ALA A 163 -25.94 11.25 6.15
N ARG A 164 -25.56 10.46 5.14
CA ARG A 164 -26.01 9.06 4.97
C ARG A 164 -25.69 8.19 6.18
N PHE A 165 -24.53 8.37 6.78
CA PHE A 165 -24.03 7.56 7.90
C PHE A 165 -24.08 8.30 9.26
N ALA A 166 -24.80 9.43 9.35
CA ALA A 166 -24.92 10.16 10.60
C ALA A 166 -25.43 9.27 11.74
N GLY A 167 -24.70 9.23 12.86
CA GLY A 167 -25.04 8.42 14.04
C GLY A 167 -24.98 6.90 13.83
N ARG A 168 -24.40 6.42 12.72
CA ARG A 168 -24.27 4.99 12.40
C ARG A 168 -22.83 4.61 12.08
N GLU A 169 -22.54 3.34 12.13
CA GLU A 169 -21.31 2.76 11.59
C GLU A 169 -21.26 2.96 10.07
N VAL A 170 -20.03 3.09 9.56
CA VAL A 170 -19.77 3.21 8.14
C VAL A 170 -19.24 1.86 7.65
N PRO A 171 -20.05 1.05 6.95
CA PRO A 171 -19.57 -0.21 6.40
C PRO A 171 -18.62 0.02 5.22
N PRO A 172 -17.74 -0.94 4.88
CA PRO A 172 -16.96 -0.83 3.66
C PRO A 172 -17.90 -0.82 2.43
N PRO A 173 -17.58 -0.02 1.40
CA PRO A 173 -18.25 -0.13 0.12
C PRO A 173 -18.17 -1.56 -0.44
N GLU A 174 -19.12 -1.95 -1.30
CA GLU A 174 -19.18 -3.31 -1.85
C GLU A 174 -17.88 -3.74 -2.53
N ARG A 175 -17.21 -2.80 -3.17
CA ARG A 175 -15.98 -3.04 -3.93
C ARG A 175 -14.72 -2.45 -3.27
N TRP A 176 -14.70 -2.56 -1.97
CA TRP A 176 -13.55 -2.08 -1.21
C TRP A 176 -12.82 -3.24 -0.54
#